data_c5cda821bdd4083e3d27ccc4d0f87438
#
_entry.id   c5cda821bdd4083e3d27ccc4d0f87438
#
_cell.length_a   1.000
_cell.length_b   1.000
_cell.length_c   1.000
_cell.angle_alpha   90.00
_cell.angle_beta   90.00
_cell.angle_gamma   90.00
#
_symmetry.space_group_name_H-M   'P 1'
#
loop_
_entity.id
_entity.type
_entity.pdbx_description
1 polymer ?
#
loop_
_entity_poly.entity_id
_entity_poly.type
_entity_poly.pdbx_seq_one_letter_code
_entity_poly.pdbx_strand_id
1 'polypeptide(L)'
;MIFVKKILGAAAAAAVASFGYAGAASADVCDTPSKLGELGKFEGEVITIAGSMQGKDEENLMATVSCFEKATGAVIKYSGSRDFAALIVADLRSNNAPNIAIFPQPGLAGDMAKEGHLTPLGDDLASWMTNNYGAGSSWVALGTYADSAGKSHFYGFPFKKDLKSLVWYLPEQFEDNGYEIPQSMEELIALSDQMVADGNTPWCIGVESGNATGWTCT
;
A
#
# COMPACT_ATOMS: atom_id res chain seq x y z
N MET A 1 2.83 -1.84 1.18
CA MET A 1 3.73 -2.09 2.32
C MET A 1 5.15 -1.77 1.87
N ILE A 2 5.90 -1.00 2.62
CA ILE A 2 7.25 -0.56 2.25
C ILE A 2 8.25 -1.28 3.14
N PHE A 3 9.29 -1.85 2.53
CA PHE A 3 10.38 -2.55 3.22
C PHE A 3 11.70 -1.88 2.88
N VAL A 4 12.52 -1.63 3.88
CA VAL A 4 13.75 -0.86 3.74
C VAL A 4 14.95 -1.74 4.02
N LYS A 5 15.88 -1.80 3.06
CA LYS A 5 17.23 -2.34 3.30
C LYS A 5 18.05 -1.22 3.94
N LYS A 6 18.71 -1.55 5.02
CA LYS A 6 19.43 -0.71 5.97
C LYS A 6 20.01 0.59 5.37
N ILE A 7 19.37 1.71 5.63
CA ILE A 7 20.00 3.02 5.58
C ILE A 7 19.80 3.67 6.95
N LEU A 8 20.89 3.89 7.63
CA LEU A 8 21.19 4.69 8.84
C LEU A 8 20.00 5.11 9.72
N GLY A 9 20.12 4.76 10.99
CA GLY A 9 19.26 5.27 12.04
C GLY A 9 19.29 6.78 12.14
N ALA A 10 18.14 7.38 11.87
CA ALA A 10 17.81 8.72 12.31
C ALA A 10 16.33 8.71 12.73
N ALA A 11 16.10 9.07 13.98
CA ALA A 11 14.78 9.11 14.61
C ALA A 11 13.86 10.10 13.88
N ALA A 12 12.76 9.64 13.34
CA ALA A 12 11.68 10.49 12.83
C ALA A 12 10.62 10.67 13.91
N ALA A 13 10.66 11.80 14.62
CA ALA A 13 9.57 12.23 15.49
C ALA A 13 8.60 13.09 14.68
N ALA A 14 7.35 12.66 14.54
CA ALA A 14 6.31 13.35 13.80
C ALA A 14 5.55 14.37 14.66
N ALA A 15 5.19 15.51 14.09
CA ALA A 15 4.24 16.46 14.64
C ALA A 15 2.90 16.36 13.92
N VAL A 16 1.81 16.21 14.67
CA VAL A 16 0.43 16.25 14.17
C VAL A 16 -0.05 17.70 14.18
N ALA A 17 -0.48 18.22 13.04
CA ALA A 17 -1.19 19.49 12.94
C ALA A 17 -2.67 19.25 12.63
N SER A 18 -3.53 19.93 13.38
CA SER A 18 -5.00 19.92 13.26
C SER A 18 -5.48 20.60 11.97
N PHE A 19 -6.40 19.95 11.26
CA PHE A 19 -7.00 20.48 10.03
C PHE A 19 -8.06 21.52 10.32
N GLY A 20 -7.82 22.73 9.84
CA GLY A 20 -8.86 23.75 9.63
C GLY A 20 -9.18 23.84 8.13
N TYR A 21 -10.43 23.68 7.74
CA TYR A 21 -10.87 23.87 6.35
C TYR A 21 -10.82 25.36 5.99
N ALA A 22 -9.98 25.74 5.06
CA ALA A 22 -10.05 27.02 4.35
C ALA A 22 -9.53 26.81 2.90
N GLY A 23 -10.31 27.35 1.98
CA GLY A 23 -10.29 27.38 0.52
C GLY A 23 -9.01 27.00 -0.24
N ALA A 24 -9.23 26.30 -1.35
CA ALA A 24 -8.26 25.79 -2.28
C ALA A 24 -7.35 26.89 -2.88
N ALA A 25 -6.20 27.12 -2.24
CA ALA A 25 -4.98 27.40 -2.97
C ALA A 25 -4.32 26.03 -3.18
N SER A 26 -3.81 25.73 -4.37
CA SER A 26 -2.95 24.56 -4.58
C SER A 26 -1.65 24.82 -3.80
N ALA A 27 -1.65 24.53 -2.50
CA ALA A 27 -0.44 24.49 -1.72
C ALA A 27 0.47 23.44 -2.39
N ASP A 28 1.72 23.78 -2.64
CA ASP A 28 2.73 22.79 -3.05
C ASP A 28 2.65 21.68 -2.00
N VAL A 29 2.59 20.43 -2.44
CA VAL A 29 2.52 19.24 -1.56
C VAL A 29 3.61 19.28 -0.50
N CYS A 30 4.68 20.04 -0.72
CA CYS A 30 5.82 20.22 0.17
C CYS A 30 5.69 21.38 1.17
N ASP A 31 4.63 22.19 1.10
CA ASP A 31 4.43 23.35 1.99
C ASP A 31 3.97 22.97 3.42
N THR A 32 3.67 21.71 3.66
CA THR A 32 3.42 21.23 5.01
C THR A 32 4.70 21.36 5.83
N PRO A 33 4.66 21.95 7.05
CA PRO A 33 5.82 22.00 7.93
C PRO A 33 6.31 20.59 8.20
N SER A 34 7.19 20.10 7.38
CA SER A 34 7.74 18.77 7.51
C SER A 34 9.09 18.86 8.19
N LYS A 35 9.32 17.96 9.13
CA LYS A 35 10.66 17.76 9.71
C LYS A 35 11.64 17.13 8.73
N LEU A 36 11.30 17.06 7.43
CA LEU A 36 12.16 16.46 6.41
C LEU A 36 13.53 17.14 6.33
N GLY A 37 13.60 18.46 6.57
CA GLY A 37 14.86 19.19 6.64
C GLY A 37 15.75 18.79 7.81
N GLU A 38 15.20 18.23 8.89
CA GLU A 38 15.93 17.75 10.06
C GLU A 38 16.63 16.40 9.81
N LEU A 39 16.23 15.67 8.73
CA LEU A 39 16.80 14.36 8.40
C LEU A 39 18.24 14.45 7.89
N GLY A 40 18.73 15.64 7.56
CA GLY A 40 20.06 15.85 6.99
C GLY A 40 20.06 15.93 5.46
N LYS A 41 21.25 15.98 4.88
CA LYS A 41 21.46 16.04 3.43
C LYS A 41 22.04 14.71 2.93
N PHE A 42 21.53 14.27 1.79
CA PHE A 42 21.89 13.02 1.11
C PHE A 42 22.15 13.29 -0.37
N GLU A 43 22.89 14.35 -0.66
CA GLU A 43 23.16 14.81 -2.02
C GLU A 43 23.82 13.72 -2.88
N GLY A 44 23.14 13.35 -3.97
CA GLY A 44 23.62 12.33 -4.90
C GLY A 44 23.37 10.88 -4.47
N GLU A 45 22.85 10.64 -3.28
CA GLU A 45 22.42 9.30 -2.89
C GLU A 45 21.19 8.87 -3.68
N VAL A 46 21.23 7.67 -4.24
CA VAL A 46 20.14 7.10 -5.03
C VAL A 46 19.41 6.04 -4.22
N ILE A 47 18.10 6.25 -4.05
CA ILE A 47 17.20 5.29 -3.40
C ILE A 47 16.34 4.64 -4.47
N THR A 48 16.48 3.33 -4.64
CA THR A 48 15.68 2.55 -5.58
C THR A 48 14.44 1.97 -4.89
N ILE A 49 13.29 2.15 -5.52
CA ILE A 49 12.00 1.64 -5.03
C ILE A 49 11.38 0.79 -6.13
N ALA A 50 10.89 -0.41 -5.80
CA ALA A 50 10.10 -1.22 -6.70
C ALA A 50 8.70 -1.48 -6.15
N GLY A 51 7.70 -1.55 -7.02
CA GLY A 51 6.31 -1.80 -6.63
C GLY A 51 5.41 -2.14 -7.80
N SER A 52 4.13 -2.30 -7.53
CA SER A 52 3.12 -2.62 -8.57
C SER A 52 2.39 -1.38 -9.11
N MET A 53 2.60 -0.20 -8.52
CA MET A 53 1.91 1.03 -8.93
C MET A 53 2.41 1.49 -10.29
N GLN A 54 1.48 1.88 -11.17
CA GLN A 54 1.75 2.42 -12.50
C GLN A 54 0.80 3.57 -12.81
N GLY A 55 1.13 4.38 -13.82
CA GLY A 55 0.30 5.49 -14.26
C GLY A 55 0.01 6.48 -13.14
N LYS A 56 -1.25 6.77 -12.86
CA LYS A 56 -1.64 7.79 -11.88
C LYS A 56 -1.21 7.46 -10.45
N ASP A 57 -1.20 6.20 -10.06
CA ASP A 57 -0.73 5.78 -8.73
C ASP A 57 0.78 5.99 -8.56
N GLU A 58 1.57 5.74 -9.60
CA GLU A 58 2.99 6.04 -9.65
C GLU A 58 3.25 7.55 -9.57
N GLU A 59 2.54 8.36 -10.37
CA GLU A 59 2.63 9.81 -10.32
C GLU A 59 2.35 10.34 -8.91
N ASN A 60 1.32 9.84 -8.24
CA ASN A 60 0.95 10.24 -6.89
C ASN A 60 2.03 9.83 -5.86
N LEU A 61 2.61 8.64 -6.00
CA LEU A 61 3.74 8.22 -5.18
C LEU A 61 4.91 9.16 -5.36
N MET A 62 5.30 9.43 -6.63
CA MET A 62 6.44 10.30 -6.93
C MET A 62 6.20 11.73 -6.47
N ALA A 63 4.98 12.24 -6.57
CA ALA A 63 4.62 13.55 -6.00
C ALA A 63 4.80 13.57 -4.47
N THR A 64 4.42 12.48 -3.78
CA THR A 64 4.58 12.37 -2.32
C THR A 64 6.05 12.35 -1.90
N VAL A 65 6.90 11.59 -2.59
CA VAL A 65 8.33 11.46 -2.24
C VAL A 65 9.17 12.65 -2.72
N SER A 66 8.68 13.45 -3.66
CA SER A 66 9.39 14.61 -4.18
C SER A 66 9.76 15.65 -3.10
N CYS A 67 8.95 15.73 -2.03
CA CYS A 67 9.25 16.60 -0.90
C CYS A 67 10.49 16.14 -0.12
N PHE A 68 10.68 14.84 0.00
CA PHE A 68 11.88 14.25 0.59
C PHE A 68 13.11 14.55 -0.29
N GLU A 69 13.02 14.38 -1.60
CA GLU A 69 14.09 14.70 -2.53
C GLU A 69 14.49 16.17 -2.44
N LYS A 70 13.52 17.10 -2.51
CA LYS A 70 13.76 18.55 -2.36
C LYS A 70 14.40 18.90 -1.01
N ALA A 71 14.00 18.25 0.06
CA ALA A 71 14.50 18.55 1.41
C ALA A 71 15.91 18.01 1.64
N THR A 72 16.24 16.85 1.09
CA THR A 72 17.46 16.10 1.42
C THR A 72 18.52 16.06 0.33
N GLY A 73 18.16 16.31 -0.94
CA GLY A 73 19.03 16.16 -2.11
C GLY A 73 19.22 14.70 -2.56
N ALA A 74 18.53 13.73 -1.95
CA ALA A 74 18.49 12.36 -2.43
C ALA A 74 17.72 12.26 -3.74
N VAL A 75 18.00 11.23 -4.53
CA VAL A 75 17.31 10.93 -5.79
C VAL A 75 16.55 9.62 -5.64
N ILE A 76 15.25 9.65 -5.86
CA ILE A 76 14.40 8.45 -5.79
C ILE A 76 14.15 7.92 -7.19
N LYS A 77 14.43 6.64 -7.41
CA LYS A 77 14.15 5.92 -8.64
C LYS A 77 13.10 4.85 -8.37
N TYR A 78 11.91 5.05 -8.90
CA TYR A 78 10.83 4.09 -8.81
C TYR A 78 10.76 3.20 -10.06
N SER A 79 10.51 1.90 -9.87
CA SER A 79 10.24 0.93 -10.92
C SER A 79 8.91 0.24 -10.66
N GLY A 80 7.89 0.57 -11.46
CA GLY A 80 6.56 0.01 -11.38
C GLY A 80 6.33 -1.12 -12.37
N SER A 81 5.80 -2.27 -11.92
CA SER A 81 5.44 -3.39 -12.80
C SER A 81 4.21 -4.13 -12.29
N ARG A 82 3.31 -4.53 -13.21
CA ARG A 82 2.21 -5.44 -12.88
C ARG A 82 2.72 -6.82 -12.45
N ASP A 83 3.89 -7.23 -12.95
CA ASP A 83 4.54 -8.49 -12.62
C ASP A 83 5.45 -8.36 -11.38
N PHE A 84 5.27 -7.30 -10.59
CA PHE A 84 6.10 -7.01 -9.41
C PHE A 84 6.32 -8.23 -8.52
N ALA A 85 5.28 -9.03 -8.27
CA ALA A 85 5.37 -10.19 -7.38
C ALA A 85 6.39 -11.23 -7.87
N ALA A 86 6.46 -11.48 -9.17
CA ALA A 86 7.44 -12.40 -9.76
C ALA A 86 8.83 -11.77 -9.83
N LEU A 87 8.90 -10.50 -10.25
CA LEU A 87 10.17 -9.78 -10.42
C LEU A 87 10.89 -9.58 -9.08
N ILE A 88 10.19 -9.16 -8.03
CA ILE A 88 10.81 -8.91 -6.73
C ILE A 88 11.43 -10.18 -6.13
N VAL A 89 10.77 -11.34 -6.30
CA VAL A 89 11.33 -12.62 -5.83
C VAL A 89 12.62 -12.95 -6.57
N ALA A 90 12.66 -12.76 -7.89
CA ALA A 90 13.85 -12.99 -8.69
C ALA A 90 14.99 -12.04 -8.30
N ASP A 91 14.69 -10.75 -8.13
CA ASP A 91 15.67 -9.72 -7.76
C ASP A 91 16.26 -9.99 -6.36
N LEU A 92 15.40 -10.30 -5.38
CA LEU A 92 15.85 -10.62 -4.01
C LEU A 92 16.76 -11.85 -3.98
N ARG A 93 16.43 -12.91 -4.71
CA ARG A 93 17.21 -14.14 -4.75
C ARG A 93 18.51 -14.00 -5.56
N SER A 94 18.56 -13.06 -6.50
CA SER A 94 19.77 -12.77 -7.29
C SER A 94 20.67 -11.68 -6.69
N ASN A 95 20.38 -11.19 -5.48
CA ASN A 95 21.06 -10.06 -4.84
C ASN A 95 20.98 -8.73 -5.62
N ASN A 96 19.97 -8.58 -6.47
CA ASN A 96 19.70 -7.36 -7.23
C ASN A 96 18.51 -6.58 -6.62
N ALA A 97 18.35 -6.64 -5.31
CA ALA A 97 17.23 -6.07 -4.60
C ALA A 97 17.21 -4.54 -4.65
N PRO A 98 16.03 -3.91 -4.81
CA PRO A 98 15.87 -2.48 -4.59
C PRO A 98 16.12 -2.14 -3.10
N ASN A 99 16.37 -0.86 -2.81
CA ASN A 99 16.49 -0.41 -1.42
C ASN A 99 15.14 -0.54 -0.68
N ILE A 100 14.03 -0.30 -1.39
CA ILE A 100 12.67 -0.38 -0.85
C ILE A 100 11.80 -1.18 -1.82
N ALA A 101 11.00 -2.09 -1.30
CA ALA A 101 9.97 -2.82 -2.05
C ALA A 101 8.58 -2.50 -1.50
N ILE A 102 7.64 -2.14 -2.37
CA ILE A 102 6.25 -1.86 -2.03
C ILE A 102 5.42 -3.09 -2.35
N PHE A 103 5.21 -3.94 -1.35
CA PHE A 103 4.44 -5.16 -1.51
C PHE A 103 2.93 -4.86 -1.49
N PRO A 104 2.18 -5.24 -2.52
CA PRO A 104 0.72 -5.15 -2.50
C PRO A 104 0.09 -6.21 -1.58
N GLN A 105 0.83 -7.28 -1.26
CA GLN A 105 0.35 -8.44 -0.52
C GLN A 105 1.23 -8.74 0.68
N PRO A 106 0.64 -8.80 1.91
CA PRO A 106 1.38 -9.14 3.12
C PRO A 106 2.04 -10.54 3.09
N GLY A 107 1.37 -11.53 2.48
CA GLY A 107 1.86 -12.89 2.41
C GLY A 107 3.22 -13.01 1.73
N LEU A 108 3.37 -12.43 0.53
CA LEU A 108 4.64 -12.43 -0.19
C LEU A 108 5.75 -11.73 0.62
N ALA A 109 5.42 -10.65 1.31
CA ALA A 109 6.37 -9.98 2.19
C ALA A 109 6.82 -10.88 3.35
N GLY A 110 5.89 -11.62 3.95
CA GLY A 110 6.19 -12.59 5.00
C GLY A 110 7.12 -13.71 4.53
N ASP A 111 6.89 -14.24 3.32
CA ASP A 111 7.76 -15.24 2.72
C ASP A 111 9.17 -14.70 2.51
N MET A 112 9.30 -13.49 1.98
CA MET A 112 10.61 -12.85 1.77
C MET A 112 11.33 -12.52 3.10
N ALA A 113 10.59 -12.18 4.15
CA ALA A 113 11.15 -11.99 5.49
C ALA A 113 11.71 -13.30 6.05
N LYS A 114 10.95 -14.41 5.92
CA LYS A 114 11.33 -15.74 6.35
C LYS A 114 12.56 -16.27 5.58
N GLU A 115 12.69 -15.92 4.32
CA GLU A 115 13.88 -16.24 3.51
C GLU A 115 15.10 -15.36 3.85
N GLY A 116 14.95 -14.35 4.72
CA GLY A 116 16.02 -13.46 5.16
C GLY A 116 16.35 -12.32 4.18
N HIS A 117 15.48 -12.07 3.21
CA HIS A 117 15.67 -11.03 2.20
C HIS A 117 15.27 -9.63 2.66
N LEU A 118 14.51 -9.52 3.75
CA LEU A 118 14.07 -8.24 4.28
C LEU A 118 14.82 -7.87 5.56
N THR A 119 15.05 -6.58 5.76
CA THR A 119 15.64 -6.04 6.96
C THR A 119 14.54 -5.56 7.91
N PRO A 120 14.54 -5.97 9.19
CA PRO A 120 13.60 -5.45 10.17
C PRO A 120 13.67 -3.93 10.29
N LEU A 121 12.51 -3.30 10.42
CA LEU A 121 12.40 -1.91 10.83
C LEU A 121 12.59 -1.82 12.35
N GLY A 122 13.04 -0.66 12.86
CA GLY A 122 13.27 -0.48 14.29
C GLY A 122 11.98 -0.50 15.12
N ASP A 123 12.10 -0.89 16.39
CA ASP A 123 10.98 -0.89 17.36
C ASP A 123 10.43 0.52 17.63
N ASP A 124 11.24 1.55 17.44
CA ASP A 124 10.85 2.95 17.49
C ASP A 124 9.78 3.28 16.42
N LEU A 125 9.93 2.77 15.20
CA LEU A 125 8.95 2.97 14.14
C LEU A 125 7.64 2.21 14.42
N ALA A 126 7.71 0.99 14.94
CA ALA A 126 6.54 0.23 15.36
C ALA A 126 5.79 0.96 16.50
N SER A 127 6.53 1.48 17.48
CA SER A 127 5.98 2.27 18.59
C SER A 127 5.36 3.59 18.10
N TRP A 128 6.02 4.26 17.18
CA TRP A 128 5.49 5.48 16.57
C TRP A 128 4.17 5.20 15.83
N MET A 129 4.11 4.13 15.04
CA MET A 129 2.88 3.74 14.33
C MET A 129 1.75 3.40 15.30
N THR A 130 2.04 2.64 16.36
CA THR A 130 1.05 2.30 17.39
C THR A 130 0.42 3.53 18.01
N ASN A 131 1.21 4.58 18.22
CA ASN A 131 0.77 5.79 18.91
C ASN A 131 0.11 6.84 17.99
N ASN A 132 0.37 6.79 16.68
CA ASN A 132 -0.06 7.84 15.74
C ASN A 132 -1.11 7.37 14.73
N TYR A 133 -1.34 6.06 14.58
CA TYR A 133 -2.35 5.54 13.68
C TYR A 133 -3.58 5.06 14.44
N GLY A 134 -4.77 5.35 13.95
CA GLY A 134 -5.98 4.67 14.40
C GLY A 134 -5.82 3.16 14.20
N ALA A 135 -6.02 2.34 15.23
CA ALA A 135 -5.72 0.91 15.24
C ALA A 135 -4.24 0.56 14.95
N GLY A 136 -3.31 1.40 15.45
CA GLY A 136 -1.88 1.30 15.16
C GLY A 136 -1.27 -0.06 15.48
N SER A 137 -1.68 -0.72 16.58
CA SER A 137 -1.24 -2.08 16.93
C SER A 137 -1.62 -3.12 15.87
N SER A 138 -2.80 -2.98 15.25
CA SER A 138 -3.23 -3.88 14.15
C SER A 138 -2.38 -3.67 12.90
N TRP A 139 -2.00 -2.44 12.60
CA TRP A 139 -1.11 -2.13 11.48
C TRP A 139 0.30 -2.67 11.71
N VAL A 140 0.83 -2.56 12.95
CA VAL A 140 2.11 -3.16 13.31
C VAL A 140 2.05 -4.68 13.18
N ALA A 141 0.98 -5.32 13.67
CA ALA A 141 0.79 -6.76 13.52
C ALA A 141 0.77 -7.20 12.05
N LEU A 142 0.11 -6.44 11.17
CA LEU A 142 0.06 -6.71 9.72
C LEU A 142 1.45 -6.62 9.05
N GLY A 143 2.35 -5.80 9.57
CA GLY A 143 3.73 -5.64 9.08
C GLY A 143 4.75 -6.48 9.81
N THR A 144 4.33 -7.36 10.74
CA THR A 144 5.21 -8.20 11.56
C THR A 144 5.23 -9.63 11.02
N TYR A 145 6.42 -10.13 10.73
CA TYR A 145 6.64 -11.47 10.18
C TYR A 145 7.74 -12.18 10.93
N ALA A 146 7.73 -13.53 10.87
CA ALA A 146 8.82 -14.35 11.37
C ALA A 146 10.03 -14.30 10.40
N ASP A 147 11.22 -14.25 10.96
CA ASP A 147 12.47 -14.47 10.23
C ASP A 147 12.74 -15.97 10.00
N SER A 148 13.90 -16.31 9.43
CA SER A 148 14.32 -17.70 9.20
C SER A 148 14.51 -18.54 10.47
N ALA A 149 14.69 -17.88 11.62
CA ALA A 149 14.79 -18.53 12.95
C ALA A 149 13.44 -18.61 13.68
N GLY A 150 12.36 -18.11 13.07
CA GLY A 150 11.03 -18.07 13.65
C GLY A 150 10.80 -16.91 14.62
N LYS A 151 11.73 -15.98 14.73
CA LYS A 151 11.58 -14.78 15.56
C LYS A 151 10.82 -13.69 14.80
N SER A 152 9.79 -13.14 15.41
CA SER A 152 8.97 -12.09 14.82
C SER A 152 9.63 -10.72 14.92
N HIS A 153 9.58 -9.97 13.81
CA HIS A 153 10.07 -8.59 13.71
C HIS A 153 9.12 -7.75 12.87
N PHE A 154 9.11 -6.44 13.10
CA PHE A 154 8.39 -5.51 12.27
C PHE A 154 9.19 -5.20 10.99
N TYR A 155 8.69 -5.62 9.84
CA TYR A 155 9.35 -5.44 8.54
C TYR A 155 8.65 -4.46 7.63
N GLY A 156 7.36 -4.25 7.81
CA GLY A 156 6.56 -3.53 6.83
C GLY A 156 5.75 -2.38 7.40
N PHE A 157 5.98 -1.18 6.86
CA PHE A 157 5.22 0.03 7.19
C PHE A 157 4.06 0.19 6.20
N PRO A 158 2.79 0.01 6.59
CA PRO A 158 1.63 0.30 5.76
C PRO A 158 1.50 1.81 5.53
N PHE A 159 1.65 2.26 4.29
CA PHE A 159 1.55 3.68 3.93
C PHE A 159 0.29 4.03 3.13
N LYS A 160 -0.34 3.04 2.52
CA LYS A 160 -1.56 3.15 1.74
C LYS A 160 -2.50 2.01 2.11
N LYS A 161 -3.78 2.30 2.20
CA LYS A 161 -4.84 1.31 2.35
C LYS A 161 -5.86 1.49 1.24
N ASP A 162 -6.27 0.38 0.65
CA ASP A 162 -7.29 0.33 -0.37
C ASP A 162 -8.53 -0.38 0.18
N LEU A 163 -9.70 0.12 -0.19
CA LEU A 163 -10.95 -0.60 0.03
C LEU A 163 -11.00 -1.76 -0.96
N LYS A 164 -11.28 -2.95 -0.43
CA LYS A 164 -11.39 -4.19 -1.20
C LYS A 164 -12.75 -4.83 -0.97
N SER A 165 -13.07 -5.84 -1.76
CA SER A 165 -14.32 -6.60 -1.64
C SER A 165 -15.57 -5.71 -1.82
N LEU A 166 -15.49 -4.70 -2.69
CA LEU A 166 -16.63 -3.90 -3.08
C LEU A 166 -17.42 -4.61 -4.17
N VAL A 167 -18.73 -4.55 -4.06
CA VAL A 167 -19.64 -4.94 -5.12
C VAL A 167 -19.95 -3.71 -5.97
N TRP A 168 -19.58 -3.75 -7.24
CA TRP A 168 -19.85 -2.69 -8.19
C TRP A 168 -21.10 -3.07 -9.01
N TYR A 169 -21.94 -2.09 -9.29
CA TYR A 169 -23.13 -2.28 -10.11
C TYR A 169 -23.24 -1.17 -11.16
N LEU A 170 -24.00 -1.42 -12.22
CA LEU A 170 -24.31 -0.44 -13.24
C LEU A 170 -25.70 0.16 -12.96
N PRO A 171 -25.79 1.43 -12.52
CA PRO A 171 -27.07 2.04 -12.14
C PRO A 171 -28.13 1.96 -13.25
N GLU A 172 -27.74 2.21 -14.50
CA GLU A 172 -28.63 2.15 -15.67
C GLU A 172 -29.26 0.75 -15.84
N GLN A 173 -28.45 -0.32 -15.68
CA GLN A 173 -28.98 -1.69 -15.78
C GLN A 173 -29.92 -2.04 -14.64
N PHE A 174 -29.66 -1.51 -13.43
CA PHE A 174 -30.56 -1.71 -12.30
C PHE A 174 -31.89 -1.00 -12.54
N GLU A 175 -31.87 0.24 -13.03
CA GLU A 175 -33.06 1.01 -13.37
C GLU A 175 -33.86 0.35 -14.49
N ASP A 176 -33.23 -0.06 -15.58
CA ASP A 176 -33.87 -0.70 -16.72
C ASP A 176 -34.57 -2.00 -16.37
N ASN A 177 -34.03 -2.77 -15.42
CA ASN A 177 -34.59 -4.04 -14.97
C ASN A 177 -35.43 -3.94 -13.70
N GLY A 178 -35.57 -2.75 -13.12
CA GLY A 178 -36.33 -2.53 -11.90
C GLY A 178 -35.73 -3.17 -10.65
N TYR A 179 -34.38 -3.32 -10.62
CA TYR A 179 -33.67 -3.86 -9.47
C TYR A 179 -33.40 -2.78 -8.42
N GLU A 180 -33.64 -3.08 -7.16
CA GLU A 180 -33.31 -2.23 -6.05
C GLU A 180 -31.88 -2.50 -5.53
N ILE A 181 -31.21 -1.45 -5.04
CA ILE A 181 -29.85 -1.56 -4.48
C ILE A 181 -29.95 -2.23 -3.11
N PRO A 182 -29.35 -3.44 -2.92
CA PRO A 182 -29.44 -4.17 -1.66
C PRO A 182 -28.70 -3.44 -0.54
N GLN A 183 -29.27 -3.43 0.64
CA GLN A 183 -28.73 -2.80 1.84
C GLN A 183 -28.17 -3.84 2.84
N SER A 184 -28.37 -5.12 2.57
CA SER A 184 -27.87 -6.23 3.38
C SER A 184 -27.38 -7.38 2.50
N MET A 185 -26.66 -8.33 3.09
CA MET A 185 -26.20 -9.52 2.39
C MET A 185 -27.37 -10.43 1.99
N GLU A 186 -28.39 -10.50 2.82
CA GLU A 186 -29.61 -11.24 2.55
C GLU A 186 -30.35 -10.68 1.33
N GLU A 187 -30.46 -9.37 1.23
CA GLU A 187 -31.06 -8.69 0.08
C GLU A 187 -30.20 -8.89 -1.19
N LEU A 188 -28.86 -8.88 -1.07
CA LEU A 188 -27.97 -9.13 -2.19
C LEU A 188 -28.12 -10.56 -2.74
N ILE A 189 -28.29 -11.54 -1.85
CA ILE A 189 -28.58 -12.93 -2.25
C ILE A 189 -29.93 -13.03 -2.94
N ALA A 190 -30.97 -12.43 -2.37
CA ALA A 190 -32.30 -12.43 -2.95
C ALA A 190 -32.35 -11.74 -4.32
N LEU A 191 -31.64 -10.63 -4.47
CA LEU A 191 -31.48 -9.95 -5.76
C LEU A 191 -30.77 -10.85 -6.78
N SER A 192 -29.73 -11.58 -6.36
CA SER A 192 -29.02 -12.50 -7.25
C SER A 192 -29.94 -13.62 -7.75
N ASP A 193 -30.78 -14.17 -6.88
CA ASP A 193 -31.79 -15.18 -7.24
C ASP A 193 -32.85 -14.58 -8.20
N GLN A 194 -33.29 -13.36 -7.97
CA GLN A 194 -34.21 -12.65 -8.85
C GLN A 194 -33.58 -12.48 -10.25
N MET A 195 -32.33 -12.00 -10.34
CA MET A 195 -31.62 -11.81 -11.61
C MET A 195 -31.53 -13.12 -12.41
N VAL A 196 -31.26 -14.25 -11.72
CA VAL A 196 -31.25 -15.58 -12.36
C VAL A 196 -32.64 -15.94 -12.88
N ALA A 197 -33.69 -15.69 -12.10
CA ALA A 197 -35.06 -15.95 -12.50
C ALA A 197 -35.50 -15.13 -13.75
N ASP A 198 -34.98 -13.89 -13.82
CA ASP A 198 -35.22 -12.99 -14.99
C ASP A 198 -34.33 -13.35 -16.20
N GLY A 199 -33.47 -14.37 -16.08
CA GLY A 199 -32.58 -14.82 -17.15
C GLY A 199 -31.28 -14.01 -17.27
N ASN A 200 -30.98 -13.17 -16.31
CA ASN A 200 -29.76 -12.38 -16.23
C ASN A 200 -28.65 -13.09 -15.46
N THR A 201 -27.38 -12.72 -15.73
CA THR A 201 -26.22 -13.21 -14.99
C THR A 201 -25.92 -12.24 -13.84
N PRO A 202 -26.12 -12.64 -12.56
CA PRO A 202 -26.01 -11.72 -11.44
C PRO A 202 -24.59 -11.27 -11.13
N TRP A 203 -23.58 -12.11 -11.44
CA TRP A 203 -22.20 -11.84 -11.05
C TRP A 203 -21.22 -11.90 -12.21
N CYS A 204 -20.34 -10.95 -12.26
CA CYS A 204 -19.17 -10.95 -13.12
C CYS A 204 -17.92 -10.77 -12.24
N ILE A 205 -17.00 -11.73 -12.32
CA ILE A 205 -15.75 -11.69 -11.59
C ILE A 205 -14.59 -12.05 -12.52
N GLY A 206 -13.53 -11.23 -12.49
CA GLY A 206 -12.31 -11.57 -13.21
C GLY A 206 -11.46 -12.53 -12.35
N VAL A 207 -10.95 -13.59 -12.94
CA VAL A 207 -10.14 -14.61 -12.26
C VAL A 207 -8.78 -14.85 -12.93
N GLU A 208 -8.39 -13.95 -13.85
CA GLU A 208 -7.12 -14.06 -14.54
C GLU A 208 -5.95 -13.78 -13.59
N SER A 209 -4.93 -14.63 -13.61
CA SER A 209 -3.73 -14.46 -12.81
C SER A 209 -3.00 -13.17 -13.19
N GLY A 210 -2.53 -12.43 -12.18
CA GLY A 210 -1.84 -11.16 -12.37
C GLY A 210 -2.76 -9.93 -12.44
N ASN A 211 -4.08 -10.08 -12.57
CA ASN A 211 -5.04 -8.99 -12.61
C ASN A 211 -5.82 -8.77 -11.31
N ALA A 212 -5.28 -9.23 -10.20
CA ALA A 212 -5.69 -8.92 -8.82
C ALA A 212 -7.15 -9.23 -8.47
N THR A 213 -7.83 -10.08 -9.20
CA THR A 213 -9.24 -10.39 -9.00
C THR A 213 -9.50 -11.40 -7.87
N GLY A 214 -8.49 -12.13 -7.41
CA GLY A 214 -8.56 -12.98 -6.21
C GLY A 214 -8.80 -12.22 -4.89
N TRP A 215 -8.86 -10.90 -4.93
CA TRP A 215 -9.11 -10.06 -3.76
C TRP A 215 -10.57 -9.98 -3.33
N THR A 216 -11.48 -10.51 -4.11
CA THR A 216 -12.91 -10.50 -3.80
C THR A 216 -13.32 -11.60 -2.82
N CYS A 217 -12.47 -12.56 -2.55
CA CYS A 217 -12.77 -13.73 -1.72
C CYS A 217 -11.99 -13.79 -0.39
N THR A 218 -11.34 -12.72 0.02
CA THR A 218 -10.57 -12.67 1.29
C THR A 218 -11.12 -11.69 2.29
#